data_896f3d543ae98d82ecfb017cbe19ffdd
#
_entry.id   896f3d543ae98d82ecfb017cbe19ffdd
#
_cell.length_a   1.000
_cell.length_b   1.000
_cell.length_c   1.000
_cell.angle_alpha   90.00
_cell.angle_beta   90.00
_cell.angle_gamma   90.00
#
_symmetry.space_group_name_H-M   'P 1'
#
loop_
_entity.id
_entity.type
_entity.pdbx_description
1 polymer ?
#
loop_
_entity_poly.entity_id
_entity_poly.type
_entity_poly.pdbx_seq_one_letter_code
_entity_poly.pdbx_strand_id
1 'polypeptide(L)'
;MKRKETDNPSALLRSTVHRKLSRFFGVSLFAALIVSSFFASSLRATAQQTAGRDFSKETARTSRPWVRDGVIYEIFPRAFSERGDFNGVTARLDELKNVGVTILWLMPIHPIGQEKKKGSIGSPYAVRDYYAINPDYGAKEDLKRLVAEAHRLGMKVIIDIVANHTSWDSVLMKQPGFYTHDASGRIIPPVPDWADVADLNYDNPRLRDYMIEMLKYWLREFSLDGFRCDVAGFVPTDFWERARAELEKINPDIVMLAEWDSPDLLVKAFDLDYAWPVHSALTDVLMGTKPATALRQALDEESRKFPRGALHMRFSDNHDERRAVARFGERGALAASALMFTLDGVPMLYNGMEVGDTAESGSPALFEKIPILWQIAERRPEFPRFYKQMIALRKSSEALRRGEMQWLRNSDEARVVTFLRRSSNEEIMVAINFSNQPFTGFVEAGNASFTEVTPDVQPPLPPDAPAPQRSARMRIMGLPAVALDSWGFRIFRRALK
;
A
#
# COMPACT_ATOMS: atom_id res chain seq x y z
N MET A 1 -7.11 -18.51 75.36
CA MET A 1 -7.15 -19.10 74.00
C MET A 1 -7.38 -17.98 72.99
N LYS A 2 -6.32 -17.49 72.32
CA LYS A 2 -6.36 -16.44 71.31
C LYS A 2 -6.20 -17.13 69.96
N ARG A 3 -7.17 -16.97 69.03
CA ARG A 3 -7.07 -17.36 67.58
C ARG A 3 -6.23 -16.33 66.84
N LYS A 4 -5.25 -16.80 66.08
CA LYS A 4 -4.49 -16.03 65.15
C LYS A 4 -5.30 -15.96 63.83
N GLU A 5 -5.54 -14.77 63.31
CA GLU A 5 -5.93 -14.52 61.96
C GLU A 5 -4.70 -14.64 61.08
N THR A 6 -4.84 -15.38 59.98
CA THR A 6 -3.81 -15.49 58.93
C THR A 6 -4.18 -14.57 57.81
N ASP A 7 -3.36 -13.53 57.57
CA ASP A 7 -3.44 -12.65 56.44
C ASP A 7 -3.16 -13.39 55.11
N ASN A 8 -4.01 -13.18 54.15
CA ASN A 8 -3.93 -13.76 52.80
C ASN A 8 -3.28 -12.74 51.82
N PRO A 9 -2.08 -13.02 51.22
CA PRO A 9 -1.35 -12.08 50.40
C PRO A 9 -1.91 -11.86 48.97
N SER A 10 -3.02 -12.52 48.61
CA SER A 10 -3.49 -12.53 47.23
C SER A 10 -4.36 -11.33 46.77
N ALA A 11 -4.74 -10.45 47.73
CA ALA A 11 -5.60 -9.30 47.38
C ALA A 11 -4.86 -8.05 46.89
N LEU A 12 -3.57 -7.91 47.20
CA LEU A 12 -2.78 -6.72 46.82
C LEU A 12 -2.16 -6.77 45.42
N LEU A 13 -2.07 -7.94 44.78
CA LEU A 13 -1.51 -8.07 43.43
C LEU A 13 -2.54 -7.78 42.29
N ARG A 14 -3.85 -7.82 42.58
CA ARG A 14 -4.87 -7.57 41.55
C ARG A 14 -5.14 -6.10 41.29
N SER A 15 -4.84 -5.17 42.19
CA SER A 15 -5.10 -3.74 41.98
C SER A 15 -4.02 -3.01 41.20
N THR A 16 -2.79 -3.53 41.16
CA THR A 16 -1.64 -2.91 40.50
C THR A 16 -1.54 -3.28 39.02
N VAL A 17 -2.05 -4.44 38.61
CA VAL A 17 -2.08 -4.91 37.22
C VAL A 17 -3.16 -4.19 36.41
N HIS A 18 -4.34 -3.93 37.00
CA HIS A 18 -5.43 -3.22 36.30
C HIS A 18 -5.14 -1.74 36.05
N ARG A 19 -4.32 -1.08 36.89
CA ARG A 19 -3.95 0.34 36.66
C ARG A 19 -2.83 0.53 35.63
N LYS A 20 -2.04 -0.48 35.32
CA LYS A 20 -1.02 -0.40 34.25
C LYS A 20 -1.57 -0.76 32.87
N LEU A 21 -2.56 -1.64 32.78
CA LEU A 21 -3.22 -1.99 31.49
C LEU A 21 -4.12 -0.86 30.97
N SER A 22 -4.75 -0.06 31.84
CA SER A 22 -5.61 1.06 31.38
C SER A 22 -4.82 2.26 30.83
N ARG A 23 -3.52 2.36 31.10
CA ARG A 23 -2.67 3.43 30.53
C ARG A 23 -2.08 3.09 29.16
N PHE A 24 -1.97 1.81 28.80
CA PHE A 24 -1.51 1.40 27.47
C PHE A 24 -2.63 1.37 26.40
N PHE A 25 -3.89 1.15 26.82
CA PHE A 25 -5.03 1.22 25.88
C PHE A 25 -5.48 2.65 25.55
N GLY A 26 -5.17 3.64 26.38
CA GLY A 26 -5.54 5.04 26.16
C GLY A 26 -4.70 5.75 25.10
N VAL A 27 -3.45 5.34 24.87
CA VAL A 27 -2.53 6.02 23.95
C VAL A 27 -2.76 5.59 22.51
N SER A 28 -3.16 4.35 22.25
CA SER A 28 -3.42 3.86 20.88
C SER A 28 -4.75 4.36 20.30
N LEU A 29 -5.76 4.63 21.13
CA LEU A 29 -7.03 5.21 20.65
C LEU A 29 -6.91 6.73 20.39
N PHE A 30 -6.01 7.42 21.10
CA PHE A 30 -5.78 8.86 20.90
C PHE A 30 -5.01 9.14 19.60
N ALA A 31 -4.07 8.29 19.21
CA ALA A 31 -3.32 8.46 17.95
C ALA A 31 -4.24 8.28 16.71
N ALA A 32 -5.14 7.30 16.72
CA ALA A 32 -6.09 7.08 15.61
C ALA A 32 -7.14 8.19 15.50
N LEU A 33 -7.59 8.77 16.61
CA LEU A 33 -8.55 9.89 16.62
C LEU A 33 -7.91 11.23 16.24
N ILE A 34 -6.62 11.41 16.50
CA ILE A 34 -5.90 12.66 16.16
C ILE A 34 -5.59 12.69 14.66
N VAL A 35 -5.20 11.58 14.04
CA VAL A 35 -5.00 11.51 12.59
C VAL A 35 -6.32 11.81 11.85
N SER A 36 -7.47 11.31 12.31
CA SER A 36 -8.78 11.61 11.71
C SER A 36 -9.20 13.08 11.84
N SER A 37 -8.82 13.76 12.92
CA SER A 37 -9.22 15.17 13.16
C SER A 37 -8.32 16.16 12.43
N PHE A 38 -7.05 15.84 12.15
CA PHE A 38 -6.13 16.72 11.42
C PHE A 38 -6.29 16.61 9.91
N PHE A 39 -6.71 15.44 9.38
CA PHE A 39 -7.18 15.34 7.99
C PHE A 39 -8.33 16.35 7.70
N ALA A 40 -9.17 16.63 8.68
CA ALA A 40 -10.27 17.60 8.52
C ALA A 40 -9.84 19.08 8.44
N SER A 41 -8.65 19.43 8.90
CA SER A 41 -8.20 20.84 8.95
C SER A 41 -7.35 21.23 7.72
N SER A 42 -6.51 20.33 7.22
CA SER A 42 -5.75 20.52 5.96
C SER A 42 -6.64 20.40 4.72
N LEU A 43 -7.73 19.64 4.80
CA LEU A 43 -8.80 19.64 3.78
C LEU A 43 -9.44 21.03 3.56
N ARG A 44 -9.35 21.97 4.50
CA ARG A 44 -9.92 23.31 4.32
C ARG A 44 -9.11 24.20 3.38
N ALA A 45 -7.80 24.07 3.29
CA ALA A 45 -6.99 24.93 2.42
C ALA A 45 -7.03 24.46 0.94
N THR A 46 -7.02 23.15 0.67
CA THR A 46 -7.20 22.58 -0.68
C THR A 46 -8.66 22.57 -1.12
N ALA A 47 -9.60 22.40 -0.19
CA ALA A 47 -11.04 22.45 -0.48
C ALA A 47 -11.50 23.83 -1.00
N GLN A 48 -10.79 24.90 -0.70
CA GLN A 48 -11.17 26.25 -1.14
C GLN A 48 -10.81 26.52 -2.62
N GLN A 49 -9.85 25.81 -3.20
CA GLN A 49 -9.51 25.92 -4.64
C GLN A 49 -10.33 25.01 -5.55
N THR A 50 -10.92 23.94 -5.01
CA THR A 50 -11.73 22.96 -5.77
C THR A 50 -13.23 23.08 -5.54
N ALA A 51 -13.68 24.02 -4.70
CA ALA A 51 -15.08 24.25 -4.41
C ALA A 51 -15.85 24.65 -5.67
N GLY A 52 -16.54 23.68 -6.30
CA GLY A 52 -17.37 23.87 -7.49
C GLY A 52 -16.93 23.06 -8.72
N ARG A 53 -15.74 22.43 -8.74
CA ARG A 53 -15.28 21.60 -9.85
C ARG A 53 -15.76 20.16 -9.67
N ASP A 54 -16.51 19.66 -10.64
CA ASP A 54 -17.02 18.28 -10.66
C ASP A 54 -16.10 17.40 -11.51
N PHE A 55 -15.15 16.76 -10.84
CA PHE A 55 -14.14 15.92 -11.47
C PHE A 55 -14.71 14.65 -12.10
N SER A 56 -15.89 14.17 -11.68
CA SER A 56 -16.52 13.01 -12.29
C SER A 56 -16.86 13.18 -13.77
N LYS A 57 -16.97 14.43 -14.23
CA LYS A 57 -17.22 14.78 -15.63
C LYS A 57 -15.94 14.88 -16.45
N GLU A 58 -14.80 14.88 -15.81
CA GLU A 58 -13.49 14.96 -16.47
C GLU A 58 -12.96 13.58 -16.83
N THR A 59 -11.85 13.58 -17.56
CA THR A 59 -11.12 12.36 -17.90
C THR A 59 -9.77 12.42 -17.21
N ALA A 60 -9.40 11.35 -16.54
CA ALA A 60 -8.09 11.22 -15.93
C ALA A 60 -7.01 11.16 -17.02
N ARG A 61 -5.80 11.50 -16.64
CA ARG A 61 -4.62 11.32 -17.46
C ARG A 61 -4.55 9.88 -18.00
N THR A 62 -4.24 9.74 -19.27
CA THR A 62 -4.00 8.43 -19.88
C THR A 62 -2.63 7.91 -19.48
N SER A 63 -2.61 6.91 -18.62
CA SER A 63 -1.39 6.23 -18.19
C SER A 63 -0.90 5.22 -19.23
N ARG A 64 0.41 4.96 -19.22
CA ARG A 64 1.00 3.94 -20.11
C ARG A 64 0.45 2.54 -19.79
N PRO A 65 0.30 1.66 -20.79
CA PRO A 65 -0.25 0.32 -20.58
C PRO A 65 0.49 -0.48 -19.50
N TRP A 66 1.82 -0.36 -19.41
CA TRP A 66 2.62 -1.06 -18.43
C TRP A 66 2.33 -0.67 -16.98
N VAL A 67 1.81 0.54 -16.75
CA VAL A 67 1.37 0.99 -15.41
C VAL A 67 0.10 0.23 -15.01
N ARG A 68 -0.93 0.26 -15.85
CA ARG A 68 -2.21 -0.42 -15.59
C ARG A 68 -2.06 -1.94 -15.48
N ASP A 69 -1.19 -2.51 -16.31
CA ASP A 69 -0.91 -3.95 -16.33
C ASP A 69 0.09 -4.37 -15.25
N GLY A 70 0.61 -3.39 -14.50
CA GLY A 70 1.68 -3.57 -13.52
C GLY A 70 1.24 -4.20 -12.21
N VAL A 71 2.27 -4.63 -11.49
CA VAL A 71 2.22 -5.01 -10.06
C VAL A 71 3.36 -4.29 -9.39
N ILE A 72 3.02 -3.40 -8.47
CA ILE A 72 3.99 -2.60 -7.70
C ILE A 72 4.52 -3.46 -6.55
N TYR A 73 5.82 -3.34 -6.30
CA TYR A 73 6.47 -3.93 -5.15
C TYR A 73 7.26 -2.86 -4.41
N GLU A 74 6.77 -2.48 -3.25
CA GLU A 74 7.40 -1.50 -2.38
C GLU A 74 8.55 -2.13 -1.62
N ILE A 75 9.73 -1.50 -1.69
CA ILE A 75 10.97 -1.97 -1.07
C ILE A 75 11.47 -0.93 -0.08
N PHE A 76 11.61 -1.32 1.16
CA PHE A 76 12.39 -0.58 2.15
C PHE A 76 13.83 -1.13 2.14
N PRO A 77 14.81 -0.45 1.51
CA PRO A 77 16.15 -1.02 1.34
C PRO A 77 16.78 -1.45 2.65
N ARG A 78 16.60 -0.65 3.73
CA ARG A 78 17.11 -0.93 5.09
C ARG A 78 16.64 -2.26 5.66
N ALA A 79 15.39 -2.65 5.36
CA ALA A 79 14.74 -3.84 5.91
C ALA A 79 14.80 -5.06 4.98
N PHE A 80 15.03 -4.84 3.68
CA PHE A 80 14.84 -5.85 2.64
C PHE A 80 15.82 -7.03 2.74
N SER A 81 17.02 -6.81 3.25
CA SER A 81 18.04 -7.85 3.44
C SER A 81 18.81 -7.62 4.75
N GLU A 82 19.58 -8.61 5.18
CA GLU A 82 20.50 -8.44 6.30
C GLU A 82 21.52 -7.31 6.07
N ARG A 83 21.97 -7.16 4.81
CA ARG A 83 22.84 -6.05 4.41
C ARG A 83 22.14 -4.70 4.59
N GLY A 84 20.87 -4.62 4.19
CA GLY A 84 20.08 -3.40 4.24
C GLY A 84 20.53 -2.35 3.21
N ASP A 85 20.98 -2.80 2.03
CA ASP A 85 21.56 -1.98 0.98
C ASP A 85 21.04 -2.36 -0.43
N PHE A 86 21.40 -1.57 -1.45
CA PHE A 86 21.03 -1.83 -2.85
C PHE A 86 21.53 -3.16 -3.38
N ASN A 87 22.69 -3.62 -2.93
CA ASN A 87 23.24 -4.91 -3.35
C ASN A 87 22.39 -6.07 -2.82
N GLY A 88 21.87 -5.93 -1.59
CA GLY A 88 20.93 -6.88 -1.02
C GLY A 88 19.62 -6.94 -1.79
N VAL A 89 19.13 -5.80 -2.32
CA VAL A 89 17.99 -5.76 -3.22
C VAL A 89 18.31 -6.40 -4.56
N THR A 90 19.42 -6.01 -5.17
CA THR A 90 19.88 -6.52 -6.48
C THR A 90 19.99 -8.05 -6.50
N ALA A 91 20.51 -8.63 -5.41
CA ALA A 91 20.68 -10.08 -5.29
C ALA A 91 19.36 -10.87 -5.32
N ARG A 92 18.21 -10.23 -5.08
CA ARG A 92 16.90 -10.88 -5.05
C ARG A 92 15.96 -10.48 -6.19
N LEU A 93 16.46 -9.74 -7.18
CA LEU A 93 15.61 -9.30 -8.31
C LEU A 93 15.04 -10.46 -9.12
N ASP A 94 15.79 -11.56 -9.30
CA ASP A 94 15.29 -12.76 -9.97
C ASP A 94 14.12 -13.40 -9.21
N GLU A 95 14.15 -13.39 -7.87
CA GLU A 95 13.05 -13.87 -7.05
C GLU A 95 11.80 -13.02 -7.25
N LEU A 96 11.91 -11.69 -7.22
CA LEU A 96 10.80 -10.76 -7.46
C LEU A 96 10.24 -10.92 -8.87
N LYS A 97 11.12 -11.09 -9.87
CA LYS A 97 10.72 -11.42 -11.24
C LYS A 97 9.94 -12.73 -11.31
N ASN A 98 10.38 -13.76 -10.59
CA ASN A 98 9.72 -15.06 -10.55
C ASN A 98 8.35 -15.01 -9.86
N VAL A 99 8.17 -14.18 -8.85
CA VAL A 99 6.85 -13.87 -8.24
C VAL A 99 5.96 -13.17 -9.27
N GLY A 100 6.54 -12.36 -10.14
CA GLY A 100 5.84 -11.69 -11.24
C GLY A 100 5.72 -10.17 -11.07
N VAL A 101 6.45 -9.57 -10.16
CA VAL A 101 6.56 -8.11 -9.97
C VAL A 101 7.02 -7.44 -11.26
N THR A 102 6.54 -6.21 -11.50
CA THR A 102 6.87 -5.44 -12.71
C THR A 102 7.34 -4.03 -12.43
N ILE A 103 7.02 -3.47 -11.27
CA ILE A 103 7.41 -2.12 -10.85
C ILE A 103 8.00 -2.22 -9.45
N LEU A 104 9.26 -1.84 -9.31
CA LEU A 104 9.94 -1.70 -8.03
C LEU A 104 9.80 -0.26 -7.56
N TRP A 105 9.24 -0.04 -6.39
CA TRP A 105 9.23 1.24 -5.72
C TRP A 105 10.19 1.19 -4.54
N LEU A 106 11.30 1.93 -4.63
CA LEU A 106 12.25 2.09 -3.54
C LEU A 106 11.78 3.23 -2.63
N MET A 107 11.53 2.95 -1.36
CA MET A 107 11.32 3.97 -0.33
C MET A 107 12.49 4.96 -0.30
N PRO A 108 12.39 6.12 0.40
CA PRO A 108 13.36 7.19 0.26
C PRO A 108 14.80 6.73 0.41
N ILE A 109 15.64 7.07 -0.57
CA ILE A 109 17.03 6.63 -0.69
C ILE A 109 18.04 7.70 -0.30
N HIS A 110 17.58 8.86 0.14
CA HIS A 110 18.40 10.02 0.48
C HIS A 110 19.04 9.89 1.88
N PRO A 111 20.12 10.63 2.16
CA PRO A 111 20.67 10.74 3.50
C PRO A 111 19.64 11.29 4.48
N ILE A 112 19.60 10.69 5.66
CA ILE A 112 18.65 11.02 6.72
C ILE A 112 19.24 12.11 7.63
N GLY A 113 18.41 13.10 8.00
CA GLY A 113 18.79 14.12 8.96
C GLY A 113 19.05 13.57 10.36
N GLN A 114 19.95 14.24 11.06
CA GLN A 114 20.33 13.87 12.43
C GLN A 114 19.72 14.80 13.48
N GLU A 115 19.42 16.05 13.10
CA GLU A 115 18.81 17.00 14.00
C GLU A 115 17.33 16.63 14.24
N LYS A 116 16.96 16.50 15.50
CA LYS A 116 15.61 16.12 15.98
C LYS A 116 15.11 14.74 15.45
N LYS A 117 16.00 13.86 15.02
CA LYS A 117 15.62 12.55 14.52
C LYS A 117 14.85 11.73 15.56
N LYS A 118 13.88 10.95 15.09
CA LYS A 118 13.16 9.96 15.89
C LYS A 118 13.86 8.59 15.78
N GLY A 119 13.87 7.80 16.86
CA GLY A 119 14.53 6.50 16.93
C GLY A 119 16.05 6.55 16.81
N SER A 120 16.69 5.40 16.60
CA SER A 120 18.16 5.30 16.55
C SER A 120 18.71 5.77 15.20
N ILE A 121 18.04 5.48 14.09
CA ILE A 121 18.51 5.78 12.73
C ILE A 121 17.83 7.04 12.15
N GLY A 122 16.59 7.30 12.51
CA GLY A 122 15.76 8.38 11.95
C GLY A 122 14.86 7.93 10.82
N SER A 123 13.89 8.78 10.48
CA SER A 123 12.94 8.57 9.40
C SER A 123 13.62 8.70 8.04
N PRO A 124 13.40 7.79 7.09
CA PRO A 124 13.84 7.96 5.71
C PRO A 124 13.17 9.16 5.03
N TYR A 125 12.06 9.64 5.58
CA TYR A 125 11.33 10.82 5.12
C TYR A 125 11.91 12.14 5.63
N ALA A 126 12.87 12.13 6.56
CA ALA A 126 13.62 13.32 6.98
C ALA A 126 14.85 13.54 6.08
N VAL A 127 14.62 14.02 4.85
CA VAL A 127 15.65 14.14 3.81
C VAL A 127 16.63 15.25 4.12
N ARG A 128 17.94 14.91 4.16
CA ARG A 128 19.03 15.85 4.38
C ARG A 128 19.55 16.48 3.09
N ASP A 129 19.69 15.67 2.02
CA ASP A 129 20.22 16.11 0.72
C ASP A 129 19.55 15.36 -0.41
N TYR A 130 18.79 16.07 -1.25
CA TYR A 130 18.04 15.50 -2.36
C TYR A 130 18.91 14.98 -3.52
N TYR A 131 20.18 15.39 -3.62
CA TYR A 131 21.09 14.97 -4.68
C TYR A 131 22.06 13.86 -4.25
N ALA A 132 21.98 13.44 -3.00
CA ALA A 132 22.84 12.40 -2.44
C ALA A 132 22.06 11.10 -2.19
N ILE A 133 22.81 10.00 -2.19
CA ILE A 133 22.34 8.67 -1.77
C ILE A 133 22.73 8.47 -0.31
N ASN A 134 21.86 7.85 0.48
CA ASN A 134 22.18 7.42 1.83
C ASN A 134 23.37 6.45 1.81
N PRO A 135 24.48 6.77 2.48
CA PRO A 135 25.69 5.94 2.45
C PRO A 135 25.45 4.50 2.99
N ASP A 136 24.44 4.31 3.85
CA ASP A 136 24.05 2.98 4.34
C ASP A 136 23.46 2.09 3.23
N TYR A 137 22.97 2.69 2.13
CA TYR A 137 22.39 1.96 1.01
C TYR A 137 23.39 1.66 -0.11
N GLY A 138 24.56 2.29 -0.09
CA GLY A 138 25.62 2.10 -1.07
C GLY A 138 25.97 3.35 -1.86
N ALA A 139 26.72 3.17 -2.94
CA ALA A 139 27.16 4.23 -3.85
C ALA A 139 26.18 4.43 -5.02
N LYS A 140 26.42 5.47 -5.83
CA LYS A 140 25.68 5.73 -7.08
C LYS A 140 25.72 4.54 -8.04
N GLU A 141 26.86 3.90 -8.13
CA GLU A 141 27.13 2.74 -8.98
C GLU A 141 26.29 1.52 -8.55
N ASP A 142 26.03 1.37 -7.25
CA ASP A 142 25.17 0.30 -6.74
C ASP A 142 23.72 0.50 -7.16
N LEU A 143 23.20 1.74 -7.06
CA LEU A 143 21.86 2.07 -7.54
C LEU A 143 21.76 1.92 -9.06
N LYS A 144 22.76 2.40 -9.84
CA LYS A 144 22.78 2.22 -11.30
C LYS A 144 22.75 0.74 -11.68
N ARG A 145 23.50 -0.10 -10.97
CA ARG A 145 23.51 -1.55 -11.18
C ARG A 145 22.14 -2.17 -10.88
N LEU A 146 21.50 -1.78 -9.76
CA LEU A 146 20.17 -2.24 -9.41
C LEU A 146 19.17 -1.89 -10.51
N VAL A 147 19.14 -0.63 -10.96
CA VAL A 147 18.21 -0.18 -12.02
C VAL A 147 18.47 -0.91 -13.34
N ALA A 148 19.75 -1.04 -13.75
CA ALA A 148 20.11 -1.73 -14.99
C ALA A 148 19.69 -3.22 -14.93
N GLU A 149 19.90 -3.88 -13.80
CA GLU A 149 19.53 -5.28 -13.64
C GLU A 149 18.00 -5.47 -13.58
N ALA A 150 17.28 -4.58 -12.92
CA ALA A 150 15.81 -4.56 -12.95
C ALA A 150 15.27 -4.40 -14.38
N HIS A 151 15.85 -3.47 -15.16
CA HIS A 151 15.50 -3.28 -16.56
C HIS A 151 15.83 -4.51 -17.41
N ARG A 152 16.98 -5.15 -17.20
CA ARG A 152 17.36 -6.41 -17.88
C ARG A 152 16.33 -7.51 -17.65
N LEU A 153 15.74 -7.56 -16.46
CA LEU A 153 14.68 -8.48 -16.07
C LEU A 153 13.30 -8.01 -16.53
N GLY A 154 13.18 -6.83 -17.18
CA GLY A 154 11.92 -6.26 -17.66
C GLY A 154 11.05 -5.67 -16.55
N MET A 155 11.65 -5.27 -15.44
CA MET A 155 11.00 -4.52 -14.36
C MET A 155 11.32 -3.04 -14.46
N LYS A 156 10.39 -2.19 -14.01
CA LYS A 156 10.52 -0.73 -13.90
C LYS A 156 10.95 -0.34 -12.50
N VAL A 157 11.66 0.79 -12.35
CA VAL A 157 12.14 1.27 -11.05
C VAL A 157 11.69 2.70 -10.83
N ILE A 158 10.97 2.94 -9.73
CA ILE A 158 10.63 4.28 -9.25
C ILE A 158 11.23 4.48 -7.85
N ILE A 159 11.50 5.72 -7.49
CA ILE A 159 11.95 6.08 -6.15
C ILE A 159 10.93 6.98 -5.47
N ASP A 160 10.98 6.99 -4.15
CA ASP A 160 10.18 7.86 -3.30
C ASP A 160 10.80 9.25 -3.23
N ILE A 161 9.97 10.29 -3.43
CA ILE A 161 10.37 11.69 -3.35
C ILE A 161 9.55 12.40 -2.28
N VAL A 162 10.24 12.86 -1.25
CA VAL A 162 9.68 13.64 -0.15
C VAL A 162 9.72 15.12 -0.53
N ALA A 163 8.71 15.59 -1.28
CA ALA A 163 8.73 16.94 -1.82
C ALA A 163 8.23 18.01 -0.83
N ASN A 164 7.46 17.62 0.19
CA ASN A 164 6.79 18.56 1.08
C ASN A 164 7.70 19.14 2.18
N HIS A 165 8.72 18.41 2.63
CA HIS A 165 9.51 18.78 3.80
C HIS A 165 10.93 18.22 3.74
N THR A 166 11.79 18.71 4.61
CA THR A 166 13.17 18.21 4.78
C THR A 166 13.48 17.98 6.26
N SER A 167 14.63 17.35 6.55
CA SER A 167 15.21 17.37 7.90
C SER A 167 15.64 18.79 8.32
N TRP A 168 15.79 19.01 9.64
CA TRP A 168 16.22 20.30 10.19
C TRP A 168 17.70 20.63 9.91
N ASP A 169 18.52 19.63 9.57
CA ASP A 169 19.93 19.79 9.15
C ASP A 169 20.10 19.59 7.64
N SER A 170 19.03 19.80 6.86
CA SER A 170 19.08 19.74 5.41
C SER A 170 20.05 20.78 4.84
N VAL A 171 20.72 20.44 3.72
CA VAL A 171 21.55 21.37 2.96
C VAL A 171 20.76 22.59 2.48
N LEU A 172 19.43 22.49 2.34
CA LEU A 172 18.51 23.57 1.97
C LEU A 172 18.28 24.60 3.09
N MET A 173 18.66 24.30 4.35
CA MET A 173 18.57 25.27 5.45
C MET A 173 19.43 26.53 5.23
N LYS A 174 20.39 26.46 4.32
CA LYS A 174 21.16 27.63 3.83
C LYS A 174 20.30 28.61 3.01
N GLN A 175 19.07 28.22 2.66
CA GLN A 175 18.10 29.00 1.91
C GLN A 175 16.81 29.15 2.74
N PRO A 176 16.81 29.95 3.82
CA PRO A 176 15.65 30.01 4.75
C PRO A 176 14.34 30.42 4.05
N GLY A 177 14.40 31.17 2.96
CA GLY A 177 13.22 31.50 2.16
C GLY A 177 12.58 30.32 1.41
N PHE A 178 13.19 29.12 1.47
CA PHE A 178 12.58 27.88 0.94
C PHE A 178 11.61 27.23 1.94
N TYR A 179 11.54 27.72 3.17
CA TYR A 179 10.75 27.13 4.25
C TYR A 179 9.57 28.02 4.63
N THR A 180 8.55 27.37 5.15
CA THR A 180 7.38 28.06 5.74
C THR A 180 7.73 28.57 7.13
N HIS A 181 7.31 29.81 7.42
CA HIS A 181 7.57 30.49 8.68
C HIS A 181 6.28 30.83 9.41
N ASP A 182 6.31 30.77 10.73
CA ASP A 182 5.25 31.32 11.58
C ASP A 182 5.29 32.88 11.63
N ALA A 183 4.31 33.46 12.29
CA ALA A 183 4.22 34.92 12.44
C ALA A 183 5.42 35.57 13.20
N SER A 184 6.22 34.77 13.90
CA SER A 184 7.45 35.22 14.56
C SER A 184 8.71 35.07 13.70
N GLY A 185 8.57 34.56 12.48
CA GLY A 185 9.68 34.33 11.55
C GLY A 185 10.45 33.01 11.79
N ARG A 186 9.90 32.08 12.56
CA ARG A 186 10.52 30.77 12.80
C ARG A 186 10.04 29.76 11.78
N ILE A 187 10.95 28.94 11.24
CA ILE A 187 10.60 27.80 10.39
C ILE A 187 9.75 26.81 11.21
N ILE A 188 8.70 26.28 10.58
CA ILE A 188 7.74 25.37 11.21
C ILE A 188 7.71 24.01 10.53
N PRO A 189 7.27 22.93 11.23
CA PRO A 189 6.95 21.64 10.59
C PRO A 189 5.64 21.74 9.80
N PRO A 190 5.40 20.83 8.82
CA PRO A 190 4.15 20.82 8.03
C PRO A 190 2.92 20.54 8.90
N VAL A 191 3.08 19.71 9.92
CA VAL A 191 2.08 19.45 10.97
C VAL A 191 2.80 19.36 12.33
N PRO A 192 2.15 19.73 13.44
CA PRO A 192 2.80 19.83 14.75
C PRO A 192 3.50 18.52 15.22
N ASP A 193 2.92 17.37 14.89
CA ASP A 193 3.43 16.06 15.31
C ASP A 193 4.66 15.59 14.51
N TRP A 194 4.95 16.22 13.37
CA TRP A 194 6.13 15.92 12.55
C TRP A 194 7.31 16.79 12.95
N ALA A 195 7.64 16.78 14.24
CA ALA A 195 8.66 17.65 14.82
C ALA A 195 10.09 17.39 14.33
N ASP A 196 10.34 16.30 13.62
CA ASP A 196 11.63 15.91 13.04
C ASP A 196 11.87 16.47 11.64
N VAL A 197 10.90 17.18 11.05
CA VAL A 197 11.00 17.75 9.69
C VAL A 197 10.54 19.20 9.65
N ALA A 198 10.96 19.92 8.59
CA ALA A 198 10.68 21.34 8.34
C ALA A 198 9.93 21.51 7.01
N ASP A 199 8.85 22.29 7.02
CA ASP A 199 7.94 22.50 5.90
C ASP A 199 8.54 23.38 4.80
N LEU A 200 8.37 22.96 3.52
CA LEU A 200 8.85 23.69 2.35
C LEU A 200 7.77 24.62 1.79
N ASN A 201 8.17 25.85 1.50
CA ASN A 201 7.27 26.92 1.01
C ASN A 201 7.20 26.93 -0.53
N TYR A 202 6.18 26.31 -1.09
CA TYR A 202 5.93 26.28 -2.54
C TYR A 202 5.41 27.60 -3.14
N ASP A 203 5.18 28.65 -2.37
CA ASP A 203 4.97 29.99 -2.91
C ASP A 203 6.27 30.58 -3.46
N ASN A 204 7.43 30.02 -3.05
CA ASN A 204 8.73 30.44 -3.55
C ASN A 204 9.02 29.79 -4.92
N PRO A 205 9.11 30.58 -6.03
CA PRO A 205 9.34 30.04 -7.36
C PRO A 205 10.72 29.37 -7.52
N ARG A 206 11.73 29.84 -6.76
CA ARG A 206 13.08 29.25 -6.78
C ARG A 206 13.10 27.85 -6.16
N LEU A 207 12.29 27.60 -5.15
CA LEU A 207 12.10 26.26 -4.60
C LEU A 207 11.48 25.34 -5.65
N ARG A 208 10.43 25.78 -6.32
CA ARG A 208 9.78 25.02 -7.39
C ARG A 208 10.76 24.64 -8.51
N ASP A 209 11.58 25.58 -8.94
CA ASP A 209 12.63 25.32 -9.96
C ASP A 209 13.65 24.30 -9.45
N TYR A 210 14.13 24.47 -8.22
CA TYR A 210 15.08 23.54 -7.59
C TYR A 210 14.53 22.10 -7.54
N MET A 211 13.28 21.93 -7.12
CA MET A 211 12.65 20.61 -7.00
C MET A 211 12.44 19.96 -8.37
N ILE A 212 12.06 20.72 -9.40
CA ILE A 212 11.95 20.19 -10.77
C ILE A 212 13.33 19.74 -11.30
N GLU A 213 14.37 20.53 -11.12
CA GLU A 213 15.74 20.15 -11.55
C GLU A 213 16.25 18.93 -10.79
N MET A 214 15.91 18.79 -9.51
CA MET A 214 16.22 17.61 -8.71
C MET A 214 15.54 16.35 -9.29
N LEU A 215 14.25 16.41 -9.60
CA LEU A 215 13.52 15.29 -10.23
C LEU A 215 14.14 14.93 -11.59
N LYS A 216 14.48 15.93 -12.39
CA LYS A 216 15.17 15.73 -13.69
C LYS A 216 16.52 15.07 -13.54
N TYR A 217 17.29 15.44 -12.50
CA TYR A 217 18.59 14.82 -12.19
C TYR A 217 18.44 13.32 -11.97
N TRP A 218 17.47 12.87 -11.14
CA TRP A 218 17.26 11.47 -10.84
C TRP A 218 16.87 10.65 -12.09
N LEU A 219 16.02 11.20 -12.95
CA LEU A 219 15.67 10.54 -14.22
C LEU A 219 16.88 10.38 -15.14
N ARG A 220 17.71 11.43 -15.29
CA ARG A 220 18.84 11.43 -16.22
C ARG A 220 20.00 10.56 -15.72
N GLU A 221 20.33 10.70 -14.44
CA GLU A 221 21.53 10.07 -13.86
C GLU A 221 21.34 8.57 -13.64
N PHE A 222 20.13 8.12 -13.31
CA PHE A 222 19.85 6.74 -12.93
C PHE A 222 18.90 6.00 -13.87
N SER A 223 18.41 6.64 -14.92
CA SER A 223 17.45 6.06 -15.86
C SER A 223 16.18 5.52 -15.17
N LEU A 224 15.71 6.23 -14.15
CA LEU A 224 14.50 5.85 -13.43
C LEU A 224 13.25 5.93 -14.32
N ASP A 225 12.25 5.13 -13.99
CA ASP A 225 10.98 5.09 -14.72
C ASP A 225 9.91 6.02 -14.10
N GLY A 226 10.22 6.70 -13.00
CA GLY A 226 9.31 7.65 -12.37
C GLY A 226 9.48 7.78 -10.85
N PHE A 227 8.42 8.23 -10.20
CA PHE A 227 8.43 8.59 -8.78
C PHE A 227 7.14 8.21 -8.06
N ARG A 228 7.27 7.86 -6.80
CA ARG A 228 6.20 7.98 -5.80
C ARG A 228 6.44 9.30 -5.06
N CYS A 229 5.43 10.11 -4.93
CA CYS A 229 5.54 11.43 -4.29
C CYS A 229 4.82 11.40 -2.95
N ASP A 230 5.62 11.55 -1.90
CA ASP A 230 5.22 11.58 -0.50
C ASP A 230 4.28 12.76 -0.23
N VAL A 231 3.19 12.51 0.51
CA VAL A 231 2.14 13.49 0.87
C VAL A 231 1.83 14.50 -0.24
N ALA A 232 1.61 13.99 -1.46
CA ALA A 232 1.50 14.79 -2.68
C ALA A 232 0.45 15.91 -2.61
N GLY A 233 -0.60 15.73 -1.80
CA GLY A 233 -1.64 16.73 -1.62
C GLY A 233 -1.26 17.91 -0.73
N PHE A 234 -0.12 17.87 -0.04
CA PHE A 234 0.44 19.03 0.66
C PHE A 234 1.24 19.95 -0.26
N VAL A 235 1.60 19.48 -1.44
CA VAL A 235 2.30 20.24 -2.47
C VAL A 235 1.30 20.69 -3.53
N PRO A 236 1.32 21.96 -4.00
CA PRO A 236 0.33 22.49 -4.93
C PRO A 236 0.22 21.68 -6.23
N THR A 237 -0.99 21.39 -6.69
CA THR A 237 -1.26 20.60 -7.90
C THR A 237 -0.62 21.23 -9.15
N ASP A 238 -0.62 22.55 -9.27
CA ASP A 238 0.02 23.26 -10.39
C ASP A 238 1.54 23.07 -10.45
N PHE A 239 2.21 22.88 -9.29
CA PHE A 239 3.60 22.48 -9.26
C PHE A 239 3.78 21.09 -9.87
N TRP A 240 2.95 20.12 -9.48
CA TRP A 240 3.02 18.75 -10.01
C TRP A 240 2.73 18.69 -11.51
N GLU A 241 1.75 19.46 -12.00
CA GLU A 241 1.45 19.57 -13.42
C GLU A 241 2.66 20.13 -14.20
N ARG A 242 3.31 21.18 -13.68
CA ARG A 242 4.53 21.74 -14.26
C ARG A 242 5.70 20.76 -14.21
N ALA A 243 5.93 20.10 -13.06
CA ALA A 243 6.96 19.09 -12.91
C ALA A 243 6.77 17.96 -13.91
N ARG A 244 5.54 17.42 -14.03
CA ARG A 244 5.21 16.37 -15.00
C ARG A 244 5.57 16.77 -16.43
N ALA A 245 5.17 17.96 -16.86
CA ALA A 245 5.45 18.47 -18.21
C ALA A 245 6.96 18.56 -18.51
N GLU A 246 7.77 18.92 -17.50
CA GLU A 246 9.24 18.98 -17.65
C GLU A 246 9.88 17.60 -17.66
N LEU A 247 9.38 16.66 -16.86
CA LEU A 247 9.90 15.30 -16.78
C LEU A 247 9.61 14.50 -18.05
N GLU A 248 8.45 14.69 -18.67
CA GLU A 248 8.08 14.03 -19.94
C GLU A 248 8.96 14.44 -21.12
N LYS A 249 9.61 15.59 -21.06
CA LYS A 249 10.62 15.98 -22.06
C LYS A 249 11.87 15.09 -22.00
N ILE A 250 12.13 14.46 -20.85
CA ILE A 250 13.26 13.55 -20.63
C ILE A 250 12.85 12.11 -20.92
N ASN A 251 11.75 11.69 -20.31
CA ASN A 251 11.19 10.35 -20.49
C ASN A 251 9.67 10.45 -20.60
N PRO A 252 9.09 10.32 -21.82
CA PRO A 252 7.64 10.41 -22.01
C PRO A 252 6.87 9.22 -21.40
N ASP A 253 7.57 8.17 -20.98
CA ASP A 253 6.99 6.95 -20.42
C ASP A 253 7.05 6.90 -18.88
N ILE A 254 7.40 8.01 -18.22
CA ILE A 254 7.48 8.02 -16.74
C ILE A 254 6.12 7.73 -16.11
N VAL A 255 6.17 7.19 -14.91
CA VAL A 255 5.02 7.06 -14.01
C VAL A 255 5.17 7.99 -12.81
N MET A 256 4.07 8.59 -12.38
CA MET A 256 4.00 9.33 -11.12
C MET A 256 2.86 8.77 -10.28
N LEU A 257 3.20 8.32 -9.07
CA LEU A 257 2.27 7.82 -8.06
C LEU A 257 2.15 8.86 -6.94
N ALA A 258 0.94 9.34 -6.68
CA ALA A 258 0.67 10.27 -5.58
C ALA A 258 0.32 9.50 -4.30
N GLU A 259 1.03 9.76 -3.22
CA GLU A 259 0.49 9.42 -1.92
C GLU A 259 -0.54 10.47 -1.54
N TRP A 260 -1.75 10.29 -1.95
CA TRP A 260 -2.90 11.13 -1.63
C TRP A 260 -4.17 10.49 -2.18
N ASP A 261 -5.31 11.12 -1.92
CA ASP A 261 -6.66 10.74 -2.36
C ASP A 261 -7.39 12.01 -2.84
N SER A 262 -6.91 12.60 -3.95
CA SER A 262 -7.53 13.81 -4.50
C SER A 262 -7.67 13.74 -6.03
N PRO A 263 -8.89 13.95 -6.56
CA PRO A 263 -9.17 13.78 -7.99
C PRO A 263 -8.45 14.77 -8.91
N ASP A 264 -8.10 15.97 -8.43
CA ASP A 264 -7.39 16.99 -9.22
C ASP A 264 -5.98 16.53 -9.61
N LEU A 265 -5.31 15.76 -8.76
CA LEU A 265 -3.99 15.20 -9.03
C LEU A 265 -3.97 14.26 -10.25
N LEU A 266 -5.06 13.51 -10.48
CA LEU A 266 -5.15 12.52 -11.54
C LEU A 266 -5.56 13.08 -12.91
N VAL A 267 -5.92 14.37 -12.99
CA VAL A 267 -6.32 14.97 -14.27
C VAL A 267 -5.12 15.16 -15.21
N LYS A 268 -3.96 15.65 -14.68
CA LYS A 268 -2.79 15.93 -15.51
C LYS A 268 -1.45 15.47 -14.92
N ALA A 269 -1.30 15.48 -13.60
CA ALA A 269 0.00 15.31 -12.97
C ALA A 269 0.37 13.83 -12.74
N PHE A 270 -0.52 13.05 -12.16
CA PHE A 270 -0.23 11.70 -11.66
C PHE A 270 -0.97 10.63 -12.48
N ASP A 271 -0.33 9.50 -12.63
CA ASP A 271 -0.88 8.31 -13.30
C ASP A 271 -1.82 7.52 -12.38
N LEU A 272 -1.51 7.51 -11.08
CA LEU A 272 -2.29 6.83 -10.05
C LEU A 272 -2.07 7.48 -8.68
N ASP A 273 -2.99 7.22 -7.78
CA ASP A 273 -2.94 7.62 -6.38
C ASP A 273 -3.21 6.43 -5.43
N TYR A 274 -3.27 6.70 -4.14
CA TYR A 274 -3.60 5.70 -3.12
C TYR A 274 -5.11 5.57 -2.94
N ALA A 275 -5.61 4.33 -2.89
CA ALA A 275 -7.02 4.03 -2.58
C ALA A 275 -7.28 4.04 -1.07
N TRP A 276 -6.94 5.11 -0.36
CA TRP A 276 -7.08 5.19 1.11
C TRP A 276 -8.50 4.91 1.62
N PRO A 277 -9.59 5.41 1.01
CA PRO A 277 -10.95 5.11 1.47
C PRO A 277 -11.29 3.62 1.35
N VAL A 278 -10.83 2.96 0.28
CA VAL A 278 -11.05 1.52 0.09
C VAL A 278 -10.19 0.70 1.07
N HIS A 279 -8.94 1.11 1.33
CA HIS A 279 -8.09 0.50 2.35
C HIS A 279 -8.70 0.62 3.76
N SER A 280 -9.23 1.80 4.11
CA SER A 280 -9.90 2.01 5.40
C SER A 280 -11.15 1.15 5.53
N ALA A 281 -11.99 1.08 4.49
CA ALA A 281 -13.17 0.22 4.48
C ALA A 281 -12.79 -1.26 4.61
N LEU A 282 -11.72 -1.70 3.92
CA LEU A 282 -11.20 -3.07 4.03
C LEU A 282 -10.74 -3.38 5.46
N THR A 283 -10.02 -2.46 6.08
CA THR A 283 -9.58 -2.60 7.47
C THR A 283 -10.77 -2.71 8.43
N ASP A 284 -11.77 -1.83 8.31
CA ASP A 284 -12.99 -1.86 9.12
C ASP A 284 -13.74 -3.18 9.00
N VAL A 285 -13.86 -3.69 7.77
CA VAL A 285 -14.55 -4.97 7.50
C VAL A 285 -13.78 -6.15 8.08
N LEU A 286 -12.48 -6.21 7.88
CA LEU A 286 -11.64 -7.29 8.42
C LEU A 286 -11.54 -7.27 9.95
N MET A 287 -11.59 -6.09 10.56
CA MET A 287 -11.67 -5.92 12.01
C MET A 287 -13.08 -6.14 12.57
N GLY A 288 -14.07 -6.37 11.72
CA GLY A 288 -15.47 -6.62 12.12
C GLY A 288 -16.21 -5.39 12.64
N THR A 289 -15.71 -4.18 12.38
CA THR A 289 -16.36 -2.91 12.79
C THR A 289 -17.43 -2.45 11.79
N LYS A 290 -17.33 -2.90 10.53
CA LYS A 290 -18.33 -2.66 9.48
C LYS A 290 -18.68 -3.94 8.71
N PRO A 291 -19.89 -4.03 8.14
CA PRO A 291 -20.25 -5.13 7.25
C PRO A 291 -19.50 -5.02 5.91
N ALA A 292 -19.39 -6.14 5.18
CA ALA A 292 -18.69 -6.21 3.90
C ALA A 292 -19.28 -5.27 2.82
N THR A 293 -20.52 -4.83 2.95
CA THR A 293 -21.14 -3.80 2.11
C THR A 293 -20.43 -2.45 2.15
N ALA A 294 -19.65 -2.17 3.21
CA ALA A 294 -18.85 -0.95 3.29
C ALA A 294 -17.78 -0.85 2.18
N LEU A 295 -17.26 -2.00 1.72
CA LEU A 295 -16.32 -2.04 0.58
C LEU A 295 -17.00 -1.58 -0.72
N ARG A 296 -18.23 -2.05 -0.96
CA ARG A 296 -19.02 -1.60 -2.10
C ARG A 296 -19.26 -0.09 -2.04
N GLN A 297 -19.67 0.43 -0.89
CA GLN A 297 -19.91 1.86 -0.70
C GLN A 297 -18.64 2.68 -1.00
N ALA A 298 -17.48 2.27 -0.48
CA ALA A 298 -16.22 2.98 -0.72
C ALA A 298 -15.82 2.99 -2.21
N LEU A 299 -15.97 1.87 -2.92
CA LEU A 299 -15.69 1.78 -4.36
C LEU A 299 -16.68 2.56 -5.22
N ASP A 300 -17.97 2.55 -4.86
CA ASP A 300 -19.00 3.34 -5.52
C ASP A 300 -18.81 4.86 -5.29
N GLU A 301 -18.30 5.27 -4.12
CA GLU A 301 -17.94 6.66 -3.83
C GLU A 301 -16.69 7.08 -4.60
N GLU A 302 -15.66 6.24 -4.66
CA GLU A 302 -14.46 6.46 -5.45
C GLU A 302 -14.83 6.70 -6.93
N SER A 303 -15.64 5.84 -7.53
CA SER A 303 -16.07 5.96 -8.94
C SER A 303 -16.86 7.23 -9.24
N ARG A 304 -17.57 7.79 -8.23
CA ARG A 304 -18.32 9.05 -8.36
C ARG A 304 -17.49 10.30 -8.11
N LYS A 305 -16.42 10.18 -7.33
CA LYS A 305 -15.54 11.30 -6.95
C LYS A 305 -14.48 11.59 -8.00
N PHE A 306 -13.91 10.56 -8.59
CA PHE A 306 -12.73 10.65 -9.45
C PHE A 306 -13.06 10.82 -10.94
N PRO A 307 -12.13 11.39 -11.74
CA PRO A 307 -12.31 11.51 -13.19
C PRO A 307 -12.36 10.12 -13.85
N ARG A 308 -13.07 10.03 -14.94
CA ARG A 308 -13.23 8.78 -15.70
C ARG A 308 -11.87 8.22 -16.12
N GLY A 309 -11.63 6.96 -15.85
CA GLY A 309 -10.39 6.28 -16.18
C GLY A 309 -9.27 6.48 -15.15
N ALA A 310 -9.55 7.11 -14.01
CA ALA A 310 -8.64 7.20 -12.88
C ALA A 310 -8.09 5.82 -12.51
N LEU A 311 -6.82 5.77 -12.13
CA LEU A 311 -6.16 4.58 -11.61
C LEU A 311 -5.83 4.78 -10.15
N HIS A 312 -6.09 3.74 -9.35
CA HIS A 312 -5.76 3.74 -7.93
C HIS A 312 -4.82 2.58 -7.63
N MET A 313 -3.84 2.82 -6.77
CA MET A 313 -3.03 1.75 -6.19
C MET A 313 -3.85 1.01 -5.14
N ARG A 314 -3.99 -0.31 -5.29
CA ARG A 314 -4.72 -1.20 -4.38
C ARG A 314 -3.75 -1.91 -3.46
N PHE A 315 -3.92 -1.73 -2.16
CA PHE A 315 -3.02 -2.29 -1.15
C PHE A 315 -3.78 -2.68 0.13
N SER A 316 -3.25 -3.64 0.84
CA SER A 316 -3.74 -4.06 2.17
C SER A 316 -2.67 -3.91 3.25
N ASP A 317 -1.45 -3.56 2.85
CA ASP A 317 -0.27 -3.42 3.67
C ASP A 317 0.68 -2.41 3.02
N ASN A 318 1.43 -1.62 3.78
CA ASN A 318 2.49 -0.73 3.32
C ASN A 318 3.43 -0.41 4.50
N HIS A 319 4.39 0.49 4.30
CA HIS A 319 5.38 0.87 5.32
C HIS A 319 4.80 1.67 6.51
N ASP A 320 3.63 2.30 6.37
CA ASP A 320 2.96 3.08 7.43
C ASP A 320 2.03 2.24 8.29
N GLU A 321 1.56 1.11 7.75
CA GLU A 321 0.58 0.26 8.38
C GLU A 321 1.25 -0.92 9.10
N ARG A 322 0.63 -1.40 10.18
CA ARG A 322 1.01 -2.70 10.74
C ARG A 322 0.75 -3.80 9.73
N ARG A 323 1.63 -4.80 9.69
CA ARG A 323 1.52 -5.93 8.76
C ARG A 323 0.10 -6.50 8.71
N ALA A 324 -0.41 -6.72 7.49
CA ALA A 324 -1.76 -7.27 7.29
C ALA A 324 -1.95 -8.62 8.02
N VAL A 325 -0.92 -9.47 8.02
CA VAL A 325 -0.95 -10.75 8.77
C VAL A 325 -1.06 -10.52 10.28
N ALA A 326 -0.40 -9.50 10.81
CA ALA A 326 -0.49 -9.16 12.23
C ALA A 326 -1.84 -8.52 12.61
N ARG A 327 -2.49 -7.82 11.66
CA ARG A 327 -3.82 -7.20 11.87
C ARG A 327 -4.97 -8.17 11.69
N PHE A 328 -4.92 -8.99 10.64
CA PHE A 328 -6.06 -9.76 10.15
C PHE A 328 -5.89 -11.28 10.28
N GLY A 329 -4.73 -11.75 10.74
CA GLY A 329 -4.35 -13.16 10.69
C GLY A 329 -3.99 -13.61 9.26
N GLU A 330 -3.43 -14.80 9.12
CA GLU A 330 -2.95 -15.33 7.82
C GLU A 330 -4.06 -15.39 6.77
N ARG A 331 -5.21 -15.96 7.11
CA ARG A 331 -6.34 -16.10 6.17
C ARG A 331 -6.98 -14.76 5.82
N GLY A 332 -7.14 -13.85 6.80
CA GLY A 332 -7.64 -12.50 6.57
C GLY A 332 -6.74 -11.68 5.64
N ALA A 333 -5.42 -11.79 5.81
CA ALA A 333 -4.45 -11.14 4.94
C ALA A 333 -4.51 -11.66 3.49
N LEU A 334 -4.68 -12.98 3.30
CA LEU A 334 -4.84 -13.59 1.97
C LEU A 334 -6.19 -13.17 1.33
N ALA A 335 -7.28 -13.10 2.10
CA ALA A 335 -8.57 -12.60 1.62
C ALA A 335 -8.50 -11.11 1.21
N ALA A 336 -7.82 -10.28 2.00
CA ALA A 336 -7.54 -8.89 1.66
C ALA A 336 -6.77 -8.77 0.34
N SER A 337 -5.69 -9.54 0.21
CA SER A 337 -4.89 -9.55 -1.02
C SER A 337 -5.66 -10.10 -2.22
N ALA A 338 -6.51 -11.12 -2.04
CA ALA A 338 -7.38 -11.60 -3.11
C ALA A 338 -8.29 -10.49 -3.66
N LEU A 339 -8.86 -9.65 -2.77
CA LEU A 339 -9.62 -8.47 -3.19
C LEU A 339 -8.72 -7.50 -3.99
N MET A 340 -7.57 -7.09 -3.43
CA MET A 340 -6.68 -6.11 -4.07
C MET A 340 -6.23 -6.53 -5.46
N PHE A 341 -5.96 -7.81 -5.68
CA PHE A 341 -5.55 -8.34 -6.99
C PHE A 341 -6.70 -8.52 -7.99
N THR A 342 -7.95 -8.52 -7.54
CA THR A 342 -9.12 -8.73 -8.39
C THR A 342 -9.92 -7.47 -8.66
N LEU A 343 -9.72 -6.40 -7.88
CA LEU A 343 -10.25 -5.08 -8.19
C LEU A 343 -9.60 -4.47 -9.46
N ASP A 344 -10.18 -3.40 -9.95
CA ASP A 344 -9.53 -2.48 -10.89
C ASP A 344 -8.34 -1.75 -10.22
N GLY A 345 -7.60 -0.93 -10.96
CA GLY A 345 -6.42 -0.25 -10.44
C GLY A 345 -5.15 -1.11 -10.52
N VAL A 346 -4.14 -0.79 -9.75
CA VAL A 346 -2.80 -1.42 -9.76
C VAL A 346 -2.50 -2.00 -8.39
N PRO A 347 -2.37 -3.32 -8.25
CA PRO A 347 -2.08 -3.94 -6.96
C PRO A 347 -0.64 -3.68 -6.53
N MET A 348 -0.45 -3.53 -5.23
CA MET A 348 0.85 -3.35 -4.60
C MET A 348 1.10 -4.41 -3.53
N LEU A 349 2.34 -4.90 -3.46
CA LEU A 349 2.90 -5.65 -2.35
C LEU A 349 3.94 -4.81 -1.63
N TYR A 350 3.88 -4.78 -0.32
CA TYR A 350 4.98 -4.31 0.52
C TYR A 350 5.93 -5.47 0.83
N ASN A 351 7.22 -5.23 0.80
CA ASN A 351 8.24 -6.25 0.96
C ASN A 351 8.01 -7.12 2.21
N GLY A 352 8.04 -8.45 2.04
CA GLY A 352 7.73 -9.42 3.10
C GLY A 352 6.27 -9.90 3.12
N MET A 353 5.32 -9.25 2.42
CA MET A 353 3.94 -9.75 2.31
C MET A 353 3.91 -11.14 1.69
N GLU A 354 4.75 -11.37 0.68
CA GLU A 354 4.80 -12.63 -0.07
C GLU A 354 5.31 -13.82 0.74
N VAL A 355 5.84 -13.57 1.93
CA VAL A 355 6.24 -14.65 2.87
C VAL A 355 5.39 -14.65 4.14
N GLY A 356 4.43 -13.73 4.24
CA GLY A 356 3.60 -13.59 5.43
C GLY A 356 4.37 -13.06 6.63
N ASP A 357 5.32 -12.14 6.41
CA ASP A 357 6.08 -11.52 7.48
C ASP A 357 5.18 -10.76 8.46
N THR A 358 5.45 -10.93 9.75
CA THR A 358 4.74 -10.29 10.86
C THR A 358 5.62 -9.32 11.62
N ALA A 359 6.86 -9.09 11.16
CA ALA A 359 7.73 -8.10 11.77
C ALA A 359 7.04 -6.73 11.81
N GLU A 360 7.34 -5.95 12.84
CA GLU A 360 6.72 -4.64 13.00
C GLU A 360 6.95 -3.78 11.74
N SER A 361 5.88 -3.19 11.23
CA SER A 361 5.91 -2.13 10.24
C SER A 361 5.21 -0.89 10.82
N GLY A 362 5.29 0.24 10.14
CA GLY A 362 4.83 1.50 10.70
C GLY A 362 5.88 2.14 11.61
N SER A 363 5.46 2.89 12.60
CA SER A 363 6.32 3.82 13.33
C SER A 363 7.64 3.25 13.85
N PRO A 364 7.74 2.11 14.54
CA PRO A 364 9.04 1.58 14.96
C PRO A 364 9.95 1.20 13.81
N ALA A 365 9.40 0.54 12.78
CA ALA A 365 10.19 0.04 11.65
C ALA A 365 10.75 1.16 10.79
N LEU A 366 10.09 2.33 10.73
CA LEU A 366 10.61 3.49 10.01
C LEU A 366 11.88 4.08 10.63
N PHE A 367 12.08 3.90 11.93
CA PHE A 367 13.17 4.54 12.68
C PHE A 367 14.32 3.59 13.05
N GLU A 368 14.13 2.28 12.79
CA GLU A 368 15.06 1.23 13.17
C GLU A 368 15.37 0.31 11.98
N LYS A 369 16.37 -0.54 12.11
CA LYS A 369 16.66 -1.60 11.15
C LYS A 369 16.01 -2.91 11.62
N ILE A 370 14.87 -3.23 11.04
CA ILE A 370 14.14 -4.48 11.30
C ILE A 370 14.09 -5.28 10.00
N PRO A 371 15.00 -6.26 9.81
CA PRO A 371 15.05 -7.03 8.57
C PRO A 371 13.88 -7.99 8.47
N ILE A 372 13.43 -8.22 7.24
CA ILE A 372 12.39 -9.20 6.91
C ILE A 372 12.90 -10.61 7.21
N LEU A 373 12.07 -11.41 7.83
CA LEU A 373 12.36 -12.81 8.15
C LEU A 373 11.97 -13.72 6.97
N TRP A 374 12.74 -13.73 5.90
CA TRP A 374 12.46 -14.46 4.66
C TRP A 374 12.22 -15.95 4.87
N GLN A 375 12.84 -16.57 5.89
CA GLN A 375 12.71 -17.99 6.23
C GLN A 375 11.29 -18.38 6.67
N ILE A 376 10.43 -17.40 6.96
CA ILE A 376 9.00 -17.64 7.25
C ILE A 376 8.33 -18.37 6.07
N ALA A 377 8.78 -18.14 4.84
CA ALA A 377 8.28 -18.84 3.65
C ALA A 377 8.35 -20.37 3.76
N GLU A 378 9.33 -20.91 4.49
CA GLU A 378 9.47 -22.36 4.70
C GLU A 378 8.33 -22.92 5.56
N ARG A 379 7.81 -22.11 6.49
CA ARG A 379 6.70 -22.47 7.39
C ARG A 379 5.33 -22.07 6.83
N ARG A 380 5.32 -21.13 5.87
CA ARG A 380 4.11 -20.59 5.23
C ARG A 380 4.22 -20.63 3.70
N PRO A 381 4.48 -21.80 3.10
CA PRO A 381 4.73 -21.93 1.66
C PRO A 381 3.50 -21.57 0.81
N GLU A 382 2.32 -21.50 1.41
CA GLU A 382 1.10 -21.01 0.77
C GLU A 382 1.17 -19.53 0.40
N PHE A 383 1.88 -18.68 1.15
CA PHE A 383 2.00 -17.25 0.86
C PHE A 383 2.73 -16.97 -0.47
N PRO A 384 4.00 -17.39 -0.68
CA PRO A 384 4.67 -17.15 -1.96
C PRO A 384 3.96 -17.80 -3.13
N ARG A 385 3.35 -18.98 -2.92
CA ARG A 385 2.55 -19.65 -3.93
C ARG A 385 1.30 -18.85 -4.30
N PHE A 386 0.56 -18.34 -3.31
CA PHE A 386 -0.61 -17.50 -3.51
C PHE A 386 -0.28 -16.26 -4.33
N TYR A 387 0.70 -15.45 -3.91
CA TYR A 387 1.04 -14.21 -4.62
C TYR A 387 1.50 -14.48 -6.05
N LYS A 388 2.33 -15.51 -6.26
CA LYS A 388 2.73 -15.92 -7.61
C LYS A 388 1.54 -16.29 -8.49
N GLN A 389 0.59 -17.06 -7.96
CA GLN A 389 -0.60 -17.47 -8.71
C GLN A 389 -1.57 -16.30 -8.95
N MET A 390 -1.79 -15.43 -7.97
CA MET A 390 -2.64 -14.24 -8.13
C MET A 390 -2.08 -13.27 -9.17
N ILE A 391 -0.77 -13.03 -9.15
CA ILE A 391 -0.10 -12.19 -10.15
C ILE A 391 -0.21 -12.84 -11.55
N ALA A 392 0.02 -14.13 -11.65
CA ALA A 392 -0.11 -14.85 -12.92
C ALA A 392 -1.56 -14.81 -13.46
N LEU A 393 -2.55 -14.99 -12.59
CA LEU A 393 -3.97 -14.89 -12.94
C LEU A 393 -4.29 -13.48 -13.46
N ARG A 394 -3.88 -12.43 -12.73
CA ARG A 394 -4.11 -11.05 -13.16
C ARG A 394 -3.43 -10.75 -14.51
N LYS A 395 -2.18 -11.17 -14.69
CA LYS A 395 -1.44 -10.97 -15.95
C LYS A 395 -2.10 -11.68 -17.14
N SER A 396 -2.68 -12.85 -16.92
CA SER A 396 -3.36 -13.61 -17.97
C SER A 396 -4.80 -13.19 -18.22
N SER A 397 -5.37 -12.31 -17.39
CA SER A 397 -6.76 -11.86 -17.48
C SER A 397 -6.86 -10.39 -17.87
N GLU A 398 -7.43 -10.12 -19.03
CA GLU A 398 -7.76 -8.75 -19.46
C GLU A 398 -8.87 -8.17 -18.58
N ALA A 399 -9.85 -8.99 -18.20
CA ALA A 399 -10.94 -8.57 -17.33
C ALA A 399 -10.43 -8.04 -15.98
N LEU A 400 -9.45 -8.68 -15.35
CA LEU A 400 -8.87 -8.19 -14.09
C LEU A 400 -8.07 -6.90 -14.25
N ARG A 401 -7.39 -6.72 -15.38
CA ARG A 401 -6.54 -5.54 -15.62
C ARG A 401 -7.33 -4.32 -16.13
N ARG A 402 -8.35 -4.54 -16.96
CA ARG A 402 -9.02 -3.49 -17.75
C ARG A 402 -10.54 -3.62 -17.81
N GLY A 403 -11.10 -4.73 -17.35
CA GLY A 403 -12.52 -5.01 -17.45
C GLY A 403 -13.36 -4.11 -16.54
N GLU A 404 -14.62 -3.95 -16.90
CA GLU A 404 -15.61 -3.31 -16.07
C GLU A 404 -15.95 -4.17 -14.84
N MET A 405 -16.34 -3.53 -13.75
CA MET A 405 -16.76 -4.20 -12.54
C MET A 405 -18.27 -4.09 -12.38
N GLN A 406 -18.90 -5.21 -12.05
CA GLN A 406 -20.32 -5.29 -11.74
C GLN A 406 -20.50 -6.05 -10.42
N TRP A 407 -21.17 -5.43 -9.46
CA TRP A 407 -21.56 -6.10 -8.22
C TRP A 407 -22.59 -7.18 -8.50
N LEU A 408 -22.41 -8.32 -7.86
CA LEU A 408 -23.38 -9.42 -7.86
C LEU A 408 -24.04 -9.50 -6.48
N ARG A 409 -25.33 -9.83 -6.46
CA ARG A 409 -26.01 -10.16 -5.22
C ARG A 409 -25.64 -11.55 -4.74
N ASN A 410 -25.62 -11.71 -3.43
CA ASN A 410 -25.47 -13.00 -2.78
C ASN A 410 -26.40 -13.09 -1.55
N SER A 411 -26.54 -14.28 -0.99
CA SER A 411 -27.43 -14.53 0.14
C SER A 411 -26.94 -13.98 1.48
N ASP A 412 -25.75 -13.36 1.56
CA ASP A 412 -25.21 -12.74 2.78
C ASP A 412 -24.22 -11.61 2.45
N GLU A 413 -24.73 -10.51 1.90
CA GLU A 413 -23.91 -9.33 1.52
C GLU A 413 -23.25 -8.64 2.73
N ALA A 414 -23.70 -8.94 3.95
CA ALA A 414 -23.08 -8.39 5.15
C ALA A 414 -21.69 -8.98 5.43
N ARG A 415 -21.43 -10.21 4.99
CA ARG A 415 -20.18 -10.95 5.22
C ARG A 415 -19.41 -11.27 3.94
N VAL A 416 -20.10 -11.37 2.80
CA VAL A 416 -19.53 -11.87 1.55
C VAL A 416 -19.62 -10.79 0.47
N VAL A 417 -18.47 -10.52 -0.15
CA VAL A 417 -18.38 -9.65 -1.32
C VAL A 417 -18.37 -10.51 -2.58
N THR A 418 -19.23 -10.16 -3.54
CA THR A 418 -19.29 -10.83 -4.85
C THR A 418 -19.39 -9.83 -5.98
N PHE A 419 -18.57 -10.01 -6.99
CA PHE A 419 -18.57 -9.16 -8.18
C PHE A 419 -18.07 -9.90 -9.42
N LEU A 420 -18.37 -9.31 -10.56
CA LEU A 420 -17.90 -9.73 -11.88
C LEU A 420 -16.93 -8.69 -12.44
N ARG A 421 -15.82 -9.14 -12.99
CA ARG A 421 -14.94 -8.35 -13.86
C ARG A 421 -15.15 -8.82 -15.29
N ARG A 422 -15.44 -7.91 -16.21
CA ARG A 422 -15.79 -8.26 -17.59
C ARG A 422 -14.98 -7.47 -18.60
N SER A 423 -14.38 -8.18 -19.55
CA SER A 423 -13.81 -7.62 -20.79
C SER A 423 -14.59 -8.12 -22.00
N SER A 424 -14.12 -7.80 -23.19
CA SER A 424 -14.75 -8.26 -24.43
C SER A 424 -14.70 -9.77 -24.63
N ASN A 425 -13.72 -10.44 -24.05
CA ASN A 425 -13.40 -11.85 -24.30
C ASN A 425 -13.54 -12.77 -23.10
N GLU A 426 -13.71 -12.25 -21.90
CA GLU A 426 -13.82 -13.06 -20.68
C GLU A 426 -14.58 -12.36 -19.54
N GLU A 427 -15.01 -13.19 -18.61
CA GLU A 427 -15.52 -12.77 -17.30
C GLU A 427 -14.78 -13.51 -16.18
N ILE A 428 -14.49 -12.76 -15.12
CA ILE A 428 -13.96 -13.29 -13.86
C ILE A 428 -14.98 -12.96 -12.77
N MET A 429 -15.56 -14.02 -12.17
CA MET A 429 -16.42 -13.88 -11.00
C MET A 429 -15.60 -14.12 -9.75
N VAL A 430 -15.75 -13.24 -8.76
CA VAL A 430 -15.02 -13.25 -7.49
C VAL A 430 -16.02 -13.33 -6.35
N ALA A 431 -15.79 -14.22 -5.39
CA ALA A 431 -16.54 -14.32 -4.14
C ALA A 431 -15.55 -14.40 -2.98
N ILE A 432 -15.68 -13.50 -1.99
CA ILE A 432 -14.76 -13.41 -0.83
C ILE A 432 -15.60 -13.30 0.44
N ASN A 433 -15.32 -14.19 1.39
CA ASN A 433 -15.92 -14.16 2.72
C ASN A 433 -15.00 -13.38 3.68
N PHE A 434 -15.47 -12.24 4.14
CA PHE A 434 -14.77 -11.38 5.11
C PHE A 434 -15.22 -11.64 6.55
N SER A 435 -15.47 -12.89 6.90
CA SER A 435 -15.85 -13.27 8.26
C SER A 435 -15.13 -14.53 8.73
N ASN A 436 -15.08 -14.71 10.04
CA ASN A 436 -14.55 -15.90 10.69
C ASN A 436 -15.53 -17.10 10.69
N GLN A 437 -16.68 -16.97 10.03
CA GLN A 437 -17.68 -18.02 9.88
C GLN A 437 -17.70 -18.52 8.44
N PRO A 438 -17.82 -19.82 8.19
CA PRO A 438 -17.98 -20.33 6.84
C PRO A 438 -19.31 -19.83 6.25
N PHE A 439 -19.33 -19.72 4.93
CA PHE A 439 -20.50 -19.32 4.16
C PHE A 439 -20.90 -20.45 3.20
N THR A 440 -22.18 -20.73 3.15
CA THR A 440 -22.79 -21.55 2.11
C THR A 440 -24.07 -20.86 1.66
N GLY A 441 -24.13 -20.52 0.38
CA GLY A 441 -25.25 -19.73 -0.14
C GLY A 441 -25.24 -19.59 -1.65
N PHE A 442 -25.95 -18.61 -2.16
CA PHE A 442 -26.11 -18.37 -3.58
C PHE A 442 -25.51 -17.04 -4.00
N VAL A 443 -24.99 -17.03 -5.24
CA VAL A 443 -24.50 -15.81 -5.94
C VAL A 443 -25.31 -15.67 -7.23
N GLU A 444 -25.86 -14.50 -7.48
CA GLU A 444 -26.62 -14.19 -8.71
C GLU A 444 -25.68 -14.00 -9.92
N ALA A 445 -24.98 -15.06 -10.29
CA ALA A 445 -24.05 -15.08 -11.43
C ALA A 445 -24.69 -15.52 -12.76
N GLY A 446 -26.01 -15.72 -12.78
CA GLY A 446 -26.73 -16.29 -13.93
C GLY A 446 -26.46 -17.79 -14.15
N ASN A 447 -26.98 -18.33 -15.26
CA ASN A 447 -26.88 -19.77 -15.59
C ASN A 447 -25.61 -20.12 -16.40
N ALA A 448 -24.55 -19.36 -16.26
CA ALA A 448 -23.36 -19.54 -17.06
C ALA A 448 -22.39 -20.54 -16.43
N SER A 449 -21.72 -21.33 -17.29
CA SER A 449 -20.66 -22.24 -16.86
C SER A 449 -19.37 -21.46 -16.65
N PHE A 450 -18.84 -21.54 -15.43
CA PHE A 450 -17.54 -20.99 -15.05
C PHE A 450 -16.60 -22.11 -14.66
N THR A 451 -15.30 -21.92 -14.93
CA THR A 451 -14.22 -22.79 -14.44
C THR A 451 -13.55 -22.11 -13.25
N GLU A 452 -13.32 -22.84 -12.18
CA GLU A 452 -12.62 -22.32 -11.02
C GLU A 452 -11.14 -22.14 -11.31
N VAL A 453 -10.60 -20.96 -10.95
CA VAL A 453 -9.20 -20.56 -11.12
C VAL A 453 -8.60 -20.03 -9.81
N THR A 454 -9.21 -20.37 -8.70
CA THR A 454 -8.80 -19.93 -7.35
C THR A 454 -7.36 -20.38 -7.06
N PRO A 455 -6.44 -19.48 -6.66
CA PRO A 455 -5.13 -19.87 -6.16
C PRO A 455 -5.22 -20.84 -4.98
N ASP A 456 -4.33 -21.83 -4.97
CA ASP A 456 -4.24 -22.78 -3.87
C ASP A 456 -3.54 -22.17 -2.67
N VAL A 457 -4.30 -21.86 -1.63
CA VAL A 457 -3.85 -21.31 -0.34
C VAL A 457 -3.82 -22.33 0.79
N GLN A 458 -4.04 -23.60 0.46
CA GLN A 458 -4.02 -24.64 1.48
C GLN A 458 -2.58 -24.93 1.88
N PRO A 459 -2.29 -25.05 3.19
CA PRO A 459 -1.00 -25.58 3.61
C PRO A 459 -0.79 -26.95 2.98
N PRO A 460 0.45 -27.33 2.65
CA PRO A 460 0.73 -28.66 2.13
C PRO A 460 0.20 -29.71 3.09
N LEU A 461 -0.48 -30.71 2.55
CA LEU A 461 -0.90 -31.86 3.39
C LEU A 461 0.36 -32.57 3.89
N PRO A 462 0.38 -33.06 5.14
CA PRO A 462 1.42 -33.96 5.60
C PRO A 462 1.64 -35.08 4.59
N PRO A 463 2.88 -35.57 4.40
CA PRO A 463 3.17 -36.61 3.42
C PRO A 463 2.35 -37.91 3.62
N ASP A 464 1.95 -38.16 4.85
CA ASP A 464 1.16 -39.31 5.32
C ASP A 464 -0.35 -39.03 5.43
N ALA A 465 -0.82 -37.84 4.97
CA ALA A 465 -2.24 -37.54 5.01
C ALA A 465 -3.08 -38.52 4.15
N PRO A 466 -4.14 -39.11 4.71
CA PRO A 466 -4.98 -40.07 3.97
C PRO A 466 -5.60 -39.46 2.71
N ALA A 467 -5.60 -40.20 1.61
CA ALA A 467 -6.13 -39.77 0.32
C ALA A 467 -7.57 -39.22 0.32
N PRO A 468 -8.50 -39.65 1.20
CA PRO A 468 -9.86 -39.09 1.27
C PRO A 468 -9.94 -37.62 1.69
N GLN A 469 -8.96 -37.13 2.47
CA GLN A 469 -8.93 -35.71 2.85
C GLN A 469 -8.60 -34.79 1.66
N ARG A 470 -7.97 -35.33 0.61
CA ARG A 470 -7.78 -34.60 -0.67
C ARG A 470 -9.08 -34.46 -1.47
N SER A 471 -9.99 -35.43 -1.40
CA SER A 471 -11.22 -35.42 -2.20
C SER A 471 -12.39 -34.71 -1.56
N ALA A 472 -12.46 -34.62 -0.23
CA ALA A 472 -13.53 -33.92 0.48
C ALA A 472 -13.48 -32.38 0.30
N ARG A 473 -12.28 -31.83 0.04
CA ARG A 473 -12.09 -30.39 -0.21
C ARG A 473 -12.53 -29.93 -1.61
N MET A 474 -12.75 -30.84 -2.55
CA MET A 474 -12.97 -30.47 -3.96
C MET A 474 -14.41 -30.60 -4.46
N ARG A 475 -15.34 -31.12 -3.67
CA ARG A 475 -16.74 -31.27 -4.10
C ARG A 475 -17.60 -30.21 -3.49
N ILE A 476 -17.44 -28.99 -3.99
CA ILE A 476 -18.31 -27.93 -3.57
C ILE A 476 -19.04 -27.39 -4.77
N MET A 477 -20.36 -27.33 -4.59
CA MET A 477 -21.38 -26.88 -5.49
C MET A 477 -20.87 -25.84 -6.51
N GLY A 478 -21.15 -26.07 -7.78
CA GLY A 478 -20.95 -25.08 -8.83
C GLY A 478 -21.99 -23.97 -8.74
N LEU A 479 -21.68 -22.83 -9.36
CA LEU A 479 -22.62 -21.71 -9.46
C LEU A 479 -24.03 -22.16 -9.86
N PRO A 480 -25.08 -21.57 -9.32
CA PRO A 480 -25.08 -20.36 -8.45
C PRO A 480 -24.79 -20.61 -6.96
N ALA A 481 -24.63 -21.87 -6.53
CA ALA A 481 -24.34 -22.20 -5.14
C ALA A 481 -22.83 -22.14 -4.87
N VAL A 482 -22.43 -21.40 -3.85
CA VAL A 482 -21.02 -21.22 -3.47
C VAL A 482 -20.85 -21.51 -1.98
N ALA A 483 -19.81 -22.27 -1.65
CA ALA A 483 -19.33 -22.43 -0.29
C ALA A 483 -17.94 -21.82 -0.15
N LEU A 484 -17.73 -21.05 0.92
CA LEU A 484 -16.49 -20.40 1.27
C LEU A 484 -16.13 -20.75 2.72
N ASP A 485 -14.90 -21.09 2.96
CA ASP A 485 -14.37 -21.20 4.33
C ASP A 485 -14.40 -19.83 5.04
N SER A 486 -14.12 -19.84 6.33
CA SER A 486 -13.81 -18.61 7.10
C SER A 486 -12.64 -17.88 6.43
N TRP A 487 -12.83 -16.60 6.10
CA TRP A 487 -11.87 -15.79 5.34
C TRP A 487 -11.48 -16.42 4.00
N GLY A 488 -12.34 -17.26 3.44
CA GLY A 488 -12.13 -17.96 2.18
C GLY A 488 -12.54 -17.11 0.98
N PHE A 489 -11.95 -17.42 -0.15
CA PHE A 489 -12.34 -16.80 -1.43
C PHE A 489 -12.33 -17.83 -2.55
N ARG A 490 -13.12 -17.56 -3.60
CA ARG A 490 -13.13 -18.35 -4.83
C ARG A 490 -13.20 -17.42 -6.04
N ILE A 491 -12.46 -17.78 -7.06
CA ILE A 491 -12.36 -17.03 -8.32
C ILE A 491 -12.69 -17.97 -9.47
N PHE A 492 -13.56 -17.51 -10.34
CA PHE A 492 -14.06 -18.30 -11.46
C PHE A 492 -13.88 -17.54 -12.77
N ARG A 493 -13.54 -18.22 -13.83
CA ARG A 493 -13.29 -17.67 -15.16
C ARG A 493 -14.24 -18.27 -16.19
N ARG A 494 -14.73 -17.45 -17.09
CA ARG A 494 -15.49 -17.82 -18.27
C ARG A 494 -14.98 -17.06 -19.48
N ALA A 495 -14.69 -17.78 -20.59
CA ALA A 495 -14.48 -17.14 -21.89
C ALA A 495 -15.82 -16.67 -22.47
N LEU A 496 -15.84 -15.51 -23.08
CA LEU A 496 -16.94 -15.00 -23.90
C LEU A 496 -16.64 -15.33 -25.36
N LYS A 497 -17.70 -15.66 -26.11
CA LYS A 497 -17.61 -15.93 -27.56
C LYS A 497 -17.70 -14.65 -28.34
#